data_087eed2858011173be994f8ca6f01a54
#
_entry.id   087eed2858011173be994f8ca6f01a54
#
_cell.length_a   1.000
_cell.length_b   1.000
_cell.length_c   1.000
_cell.angle_alpha   90.00
_cell.angle_beta   90.00
_cell.angle_gamma   90.00
#
_symmetry.space_group_name_H-M   'P 1'
#
loop_
_entity.id
_entity.type
_entity.pdbx_description
1 polymer ?
#
loop_
_entity_poly.entity_id
_entity_poly.type
_entity_poly.pdbx_seq_one_letter_code
_entity_poly.pdbx_strand_id
1 'polypeptide(L)'
;MAYLALYRMFRPSTLDEVARQEHIVTILRNQIETGRIGHAYLFCGPRGTGKTSVAKIFAAAINCEHPVNGSPCGKCATCRALADPSNLDISEIDAASNNGVDHVRALREEAVYTPAVLKKRVYIIDEVHMLSTPAFNALLKILEEPPEHLVFILATTELDALPKTVLSRCLRFDFKFIDRREVVERMQEVLRATGGEAEEDALYEIAEASEGAMRDALTILEKCCAFGVRVD
;
A
#
# COMPACT_ATOMS: atom_id res chain seq x y z
N MET A 1 -16.46 -11.46 -18.48
CA MET A 1 -15.38 -11.11 -17.53
C MET A 1 -16.02 -10.56 -16.26
N ALA A 2 -15.49 -10.88 -15.09
CA ALA A 2 -16.01 -10.29 -13.86
C ALA A 2 -15.70 -8.77 -13.87
N TYR A 3 -16.69 -7.96 -13.48
CA TYR A 3 -16.54 -6.51 -13.35
C TYR A 3 -15.49 -6.21 -12.27
N LEU A 4 -14.50 -5.39 -12.62
CA LEU A 4 -13.46 -4.94 -11.70
C LEU A 4 -13.55 -3.42 -11.54
N ALA A 5 -13.70 -2.95 -10.32
CA ALA A 5 -13.84 -1.53 -10.02
C ALA A 5 -12.59 -0.73 -10.46
N LEU A 6 -12.80 0.52 -10.95
CA LEU A 6 -11.73 1.37 -11.49
C LEU A 6 -10.57 1.54 -10.51
N TYR A 7 -10.83 1.76 -9.23
CA TYR A 7 -9.79 1.92 -8.22
C TYR A 7 -8.93 0.65 -8.01
N ARG A 8 -9.42 -0.52 -8.42
CA ARG A 8 -8.65 -1.77 -8.41
C ARG A 8 -7.88 -1.96 -9.72
N MET A 9 -8.53 -1.67 -10.84
CA MET A 9 -7.95 -1.80 -12.19
C MET A 9 -6.76 -0.86 -12.38
N PHE A 10 -6.89 0.39 -11.89
CA PHE A 10 -5.88 1.43 -12.00
C PHE A 10 -5.04 1.62 -10.73
N ARG A 11 -4.96 0.56 -9.90
CA ARG A 11 -4.07 0.56 -8.73
C ARG A 11 -2.61 0.63 -9.19
N PRO A 12 -1.79 1.56 -8.64
CA PRO A 12 -0.37 1.65 -8.98
C PRO A 12 0.34 0.30 -8.82
N SER A 13 1.16 -0.05 -9.78
CA SER A 13 2.01 -1.25 -9.82
C SER A 13 3.50 -0.91 -9.71
N THR A 14 3.86 0.35 -9.92
CA THR A 14 5.22 0.88 -9.84
C THR A 14 5.27 2.11 -8.93
N LEU A 15 6.46 2.44 -8.42
CA LEU A 15 6.66 3.67 -7.64
C LEU A 15 6.47 4.95 -8.48
N ASP A 16 6.70 4.86 -9.80
CA ASP A 16 6.54 5.99 -10.72
C ASP A 16 5.06 6.35 -10.95
N GLU A 17 4.14 5.41 -10.73
CA GLU A 17 2.68 5.62 -10.84
C GLU A 17 2.04 6.18 -9.55
N VAL A 18 2.83 6.32 -8.46
CA VAL A 18 2.32 6.81 -7.17
C VAL A 18 2.22 8.33 -7.20
N ALA A 19 0.99 8.84 -7.14
CA ALA A 19 0.74 10.27 -7.14
C ALA A 19 1.16 10.95 -5.82
N ARG A 20 1.83 12.11 -5.92
CA ARG A 20 2.10 13.08 -4.83
C ARG A 20 2.86 12.57 -3.59
N GLN A 21 3.57 11.47 -3.69
CA GLN A 21 4.35 10.93 -2.57
C GLN A 21 5.86 10.89 -2.90
N GLU A 22 6.38 11.86 -3.67
CA GLU A 22 7.76 11.87 -4.18
C GLU A 22 8.80 11.75 -3.07
N HIS A 23 8.57 12.39 -1.93
CA HIS A 23 9.44 12.31 -0.75
C HIS A 23 9.53 10.88 -0.20
N ILE A 24 8.42 10.14 -0.19
CA ILE A 24 8.35 8.73 0.24
C ILE A 24 9.00 7.85 -0.84
N VAL A 25 8.58 8.01 -2.08
CA VAL A 25 9.08 7.26 -3.24
C VAL A 25 10.60 7.37 -3.36
N THR A 26 11.15 8.57 -3.20
CA THR A 26 12.60 8.79 -3.28
C THR A 26 13.37 8.02 -2.20
N ILE A 27 12.88 8.04 -0.96
CA ILE A 27 13.52 7.32 0.15
C ILE A 27 13.44 5.80 -0.06
N LEU A 28 12.24 5.28 -0.40
CA LEU A 28 12.05 3.86 -0.63
C LEU A 28 12.87 3.34 -1.82
N ARG A 29 12.94 4.12 -2.92
CA ARG A 29 13.77 3.83 -4.07
C ARG A 29 15.24 3.72 -3.69
N ASN A 30 15.77 4.69 -2.97
CA ASN A 30 17.16 4.67 -2.51
C ASN A 30 17.45 3.46 -1.60
N GLN A 31 16.53 3.08 -0.73
CA GLN A 31 16.68 1.88 0.11
C GLN A 31 16.74 0.60 -0.72
N ILE A 32 15.90 0.47 -1.75
CA ILE A 32 15.90 -0.68 -2.66
C ILE A 32 17.22 -0.74 -3.43
N GLU A 33 17.67 0.36 -4.00
CA GLU A 33 18.90 0.44 -4.81
C GLU A 33 20.16 0.18 -3.99
N THR A 34 20.18 0.63 -2.74
CA THR A 34 21.33 0.42 -1.83
C THR A 34 21.26 -0.89 -1.04
N GLY A 35 20.14 -1.61 -1.10
CA GLY A 35 19.90 -2.82 -0.33
C GLY A 35 19.76 -2.57 1.19
N ARG A 36 19.62 -1.31 1.63
CA ARG A 36 19.50 -0.94 3.04
C ARG A 36 18.04 -0.96 3.50
N ILE A 37 17.47 -2.15 3.59
CA ILE A 37 16.07 -2.35 3.96
C ILE A 37 15.95 -2.44 5.48
N GLY A 38 15.09 -1.60 6.07
CA GLY A 38 14.74 -1.66 7.48
C GLY A 38 13.82 -2.85 7.78
N HIS A 39 13.70 -3.21 9.05
CA HIS A 39 12.83 -4.31 9.48
C HIS A 39 11.37 -3.88 9.69
N ALA A 40 11.09 -2.59 9.92
CA ALA A 40 9.73 -2.10 10.18
C ALA A 40 9.51 -0.69 9.60
N TYR A 41 8.42 -0.55 8.90
CA TYR A 41 7.95 0.67 8.24
C TYR A 41 6.57 1.03 8.79
N LEU A 42 6.33 2.32 8.98
CA LEU A 42 5.03 2.83 9.39
C LEU A 42 4.55 3.88 8.37
N PHE A 43 3.52 3.55 7.62
CA PHE A 43 2.87 4.41 6.64
C PHE A 43 1.65 5.06 7.28
N CYS A 44 1.73 6.37 7.55
CA CYS A 44 0.65 7.13 8.18
C CYS A 44 0.07 8.15 7.21
N GLY A 45 -1.20 8.45 7.37
CA GLY A 45 -1.88 9.50 6.61
C GLY A 45 -3.31 9.15 6.22
N PRO A 46 -3.99 10.06 5.52
CA PRO A 46 -5.41 9.92 5.21
C PRO A 46 -5.72 8.67 4.38
N ARG A 47 -6.97 8.24 4.44
CA ARG A 47 -7.47 7.14 3.62
C ARG A 47 -7.36 7.49 2.13
N GLY A 48 -7.12 6.49 1.28
CA GLY A 48 -7.12 6.69 -0.18
C GLY A 48 -5.86 7.34 -0.76
N THR A 49 -4.84 7.63 0.05
CA THR A 49 -3.58 8.29 -0.38
C THR A 49 -2.51 7.34 -0.91
N GLY A 50 -2.80 6.04 -0.99
CA GLY A 50 -1.90 5.05 -1.61
C GLY A 50 -1.05 4.23 -0.65
N LYS A 51 -1.21 4.34 0.69
CA LYS A 51 -0.42 3.60 1.69
C LYS A 51 -0.27 2.11 1.37
N THR A 52 -1.38 1.39 1.24
CA THR A 52 -1.38 -0.05 0.97
C THR A 52 -0.85 -0.39 -0.43
N SER A 53 -1.02 0.51 -1.42
CA SER A 53 -0.46 0.33 -2.76
C SER A 53 1.06 0.43 -2.74
N VAL A 54 1.60 1.47 -2.11
CA VAL A 54 3.05 1.64 -1.93
C VAL A 54 3.63 0.49 -1.11
N ALA A 55 2.94 0.03 -0.05
CA ALA A 55 3.36 -1.13 0.73
C ALA A 55 3.54 -2.38 -0.14
N LYS A 56 2.59 -2.67 -1.03
CA LYS A 56 2.66 -3.82 -1.95
C LYS A 56 3.79 -3.67 -2.98
N ILE A 57 3.93 -2.49 -3.58
CA ILE A 57 5.00 -2.21 -4.53
C ILE A 57 6.35 -2.38 -3.85
N PHE A 58 6.53 -1.81 -2.66
CA PHE A 58 7.77 -1.90 -1.90
C PHE A 58 8.09 -3.34 -1.48
N ALA A 59 7.11 -4.08 -0.97
CA ALA A 59 7.26 -5.50 -0.60
C ALA A 59 7.68 -6.36 -1.79
N ALA A 60 7.14 -6.11 -2.98
CA ALA A 60 7.52 -6.79 -4.21
C ALA A 60 8.92 -6.35 -4.69
N ALA A 61 9.24 -5.06 -4.59
CA ALA A 61 10.50 -4.51 -5.08
C ALA A 61 11.72 -4.98 -4.27
N ILE A 62 11.62 -5.08 -2.94
CA ILE A 62 12.72 -5.59 -2.07
C ILE A 62 13.01 -7.06 -2.32
N ASN A 63 12.07 -7.79 -2.86
CA ASN A 63 12.21 -9.19 -3.23
C ASN A 63 12.59 -9.39 -4.70
N CYS A 64 12.44 -8.37 -5.55
CA CYS A 64 12.72 -8.45 -6.97
C CYS A 64 14.21 -8.73 -7.24
N GLU A 65 14.49 -9.59 -8.23
CA GLU A 65 15.87 -9.89 -8.63
C GLU A 65 16.52 -8.72 -9.39
N HIS A 66 15.71 -7.99 -10.15
CA HIS A 66 16.16 -6.90 -11.01
C HIS A 66 15.19 -5.72 -10.93
N PRO A 67 15.15 -4.98 -9.79
CA PRO A 67 14.27 -3.82 -9.66
C PRO A 67 14.64 -2.75 -10.70
N VAL A 68 13.61 -2.09 -11.24
CA VAL A 68 13.76 -1.00 -12.21
C VAL A 68 13.23 0.27 -11.57
N ASN A 69 14.05 1.31 -11.45
CA ASN A 69 13.70 2.56 -10.78
C ASN A 69 13.06 2.34 -9.39
N GLY A 70 13.60 1.39 -8.61
CA GLY A 70 13.04 1.02 -7.30
C GLY A 70 11.69 0.29 -7.34
N SER A 71 11.22 -0.12 -8.52
CA SER A 71 9.96 -0.86 -8.70
C SER A 71 10.20 -2.32 -9.08
N PRO A 72 9.25 -3.24 -8.81
CA PRO A 72 9.39 -4.62 -9.23
C PRO A 72 9.38 -4.73 -10.75
N CYS A 73 10.25 -5.56 -11.34
CA CYS A 73 10.37 -5.69 -12.79
C CYS A 73 9.20 -6.43 -13.46
N GLY A 74 8.33 -7.09 -12.71
CA GLY A 74 7.16 -7.84 -13.18
C GLY A 74 7.45 -9.15 -13.95
N LYS A 75 8.70 -9.47 -14.27
CA LYS A 75 9.07 -10.58 -15.18
C LYS A 75 10.10 -11.58 -14.64
N CYS A 76 10.80 -11.30 -13.55
CA CYS A 76 11.71 -12.26 -12.93
C CYS A 76 10.94 -13.40 -12.25
N ALA A 77 11.67 -14.46 -11.83
CA ALA A 77 11.04 -15.61 -11.17
C ALA A 77 10.28 -15.19 -9.90
N THR A 78 10.88 -14.33 -9.10
CA THR A 78 10.28 -13.78 -7.88
C THR A 78 8.99 -12.99 -8.17
N CYS A 79 9.00 -12.07 -9.15
CA CYS A 79 7.80 -11.31 -9.50
C CYS A 79 6.66 -12.21 -10.02
N ARG A 80 6.99 -13.27 -10.75
CA ARG A 80 5.99 -14.27 -11.18
C ARG A 80 5.44 -15.08 -10.01
N ALA A 81 6.31 -15.48 -9.08
CA ALA A 81 5.87 -16.16 -7.87
C ALA A 81 4.94 -15.30 -6.99
N LEU A 82 5.17 -13.97 -6.96
CA LEU A 82 4.30 -13.03 -6.25
C LEU A 82 2.94 -12.81 -6.92
N ALA A 83 2.83 -13.10 -8.22
CA ALA A 83 1.54 -13.05 -8.92
C ALA A 83 0.65 -14.27 -8.60
N ASP A 84 1.21 -15.32 -8.00
CA ASP A 84 0.47 -16.49 -7.56
C ASP A 84 -0.25 -16.18 -6.22
N PRO A 85 -1.59 -16.28 -6.17
CA PRO A 85 -2.35 -16.06 -4.93
C PRO A 85 -1.99 -16.99 -3.78
N SER A 86 -1.36 -18.13 -4.05
CA SER A 86 -0.91 -19.09 -3.03
C SER A 86 0.41 -18.68 -2.34
N ASN A 87 1.07 -17.63 -2.80
CA ASN A 87 2.31 -17.15 -2.19
C ASN A 87 2.01 -16.51 -0.82
N LEU A 88 2.59 -17.08 0.23
CA LEU A 88 2.41 -16.64 1.62
C LEU A 88 3.58 -15.79 2.14
N ASP A 89 4.62 -15.56 1.34
CA ASP A 89 5.79 -14.80 1.77
C ASP A 89 5.52 -13.28 1.84
N ILE A 90 4.47 -12.79 1.12
CA ILE A 90 3.91 -11.45 1.32
C ILE A 90 2.45 -11.60 1.75
N SER A 91 2.18 -11.30 3.01
CA SER A 91 0.83 -11.41 3.58
C SER A 91 0.27 -10.02 3.90
N GLU A 92 -0.94 -9.76 3.41
CA GLU A 92 -1.71 -8.55 3.74
C GLU A 92 -2.78 -8.90 4.76
N ILE A 93 -2.77 -8.19 5.88
CA ILE A 93 -3.65 -8.41 7.02
C ILE A 93 -4.38 -7.11 7.29
N ASP A 94 -5.68 -7.15 7.22
CA ASP A 94 -6.55 -6.07 7.68
C ASP A 94 -6.77 -6.23 9.20
N ALA A 95 -6.21 -5.31 9.98
CA ALA A 95 -6.34 -5.33 11.43
C ALA A 95 -7.78 -5.07 11.91
N ALA A 96 -8.63 -4.45 11.11
CA ALA A 96 -10.05 -4.28 11.45
C ALA A 96 -10.77 -5.64 11.55
N SER A 97 -10.40 -6.59 10.68
CA SER A 97 -10.95 -7.95 10.66
C SER A 97 -10.15 -8.93 11.53
N ASN A 98 -8.87 -8.62 11.84
CA ASN A 98 -7.92 -9.52 12.50
C ASN A 98 -7.24 -8.83 13.70
N ASN A 99 -8.00 -8.23 14.61
CA ASN A 99 -7.50 -7.42 15.72
C ASN A 99 -7.06 -8.22 16.96
N GLY A 100 -7.30 -9.52 16.98
CA GLY A 100 -7.07 -10.39 18.14
C GLY A 100 -5.59 -10.74 18.37
N VAL A 101 -5.23 -10.96 19.62
CA VAL A 101 -3.87 -11.34 20.01
C VAL A 101 -3.41 -12.67 19.41
N ASP A 102 -4.35 -13.60 19.18
CA ASP A 102 -4.01 -14.94 18.67
C ASP A 102 -3.57 -14.89 17.20
N HIS A 103 -4.12 -13.98 16.40
CA HIS A 103 -3.63 -13.73 15.03
C HIS A 103 -2.17 -13.24 15.05
N VAL A 104 -1.86 -12.27 15.92
CA VAL A 104 -0.49 -11.73 16.01
C VAL A 104 0.48 -12.77 16.60
N ARG A 105 0.02 -13.64 17.50
CA ARG A 105 0.83 -14.77 18.01
C ARG A 105 1.13 -15.78 16.90
N ALA A 106 0.14 -16.15 16.09
CA ALA A 106 0.34 -17.01 14.93
C ALA A 106 1.35 -16.41 13.96
N LEU A 107 1.23 -15.12 13.62
CA LEU A 107 2.23 -14.40 12.82
C LEU A 107 3.64 -14.49 13.41
N ARG A 108 3.77 -14.36 14.74
CA ARG A 108 5.07 -14.46 15.40
C ARG A 108 5.67 -15.86 15.27
N GLU A 109 4.86 -16.89 15.40
CA GLU A 109 5.30 -18.29 15.24
C GLU A 109 5.73 -18.57 13.79
N GLU A 110 4.98 -18.07 12.82
CA GLU A 110 5.33 -18.17 11.40
C GLU A 110 6.56 -17.36 11.01
N ALA A 111 6.75 -16.19 11.63
CA ALA A 111 7.86 -15.27 11.35
C ALA A 111 9.25 -15.86 11.64
N VAL A 112 9.34 -16.89 12.47
CA VAL A 112 10.60 -17.60 12.76
C VAL A 112 11.12 -18.36 11.53
N TYR A 113 10.20 -18.83 10.68
CA TYR A 113 10.56 -19.61 9.50
C TYR A 113 10.99 -18.70 8.34
N THR A 114 12.06 -19.08 7.67
CA THR A 114 12.52 -18.39 6.47
C THR A 114 11.47 -18.44 5.35
N PRO A 115 11.42 -17.45 4.46
CA PRO A 115 10.53 -17.47 3.30
C PRO A 115 10.73 -18.73 2.46
N ALA A 116 9.64 -19.22 1.86
CA ALA A 116 9.68 -20.41 1.02
C ALA A 116 10.32 -20.14 -0.35
N VAL A 117 10.08 -18.96 -0.92
CA VAL A 117 10.47 -18.59 -2.28
C VAL A 117 11.22 -17.26 -2.33
N LEU A 118 10.85 -16.31 -1.48
CA LEU A 118 11.37 -14.94 -1.53
C LEU A 118 12.63 -14.74 -0.68
N LYS A 119 13.31 -13.61 -0.85
CA LYS A 119 14.46 -13.20 0.00
C LYS A 119 13.99 -12.74 1.38
N LYS A 120 12.85 -12.03 1.42
CA LYS A 120 12.26 -11.44 2.61
C LYS A 120 10.81 -11.86 2.73
N ARG A 121 10.39 -12.23 3.93
CA ARG A 121 8.99 -12.35 4.30
C ARG A 121 8.46 -10.98 4.68
N VAL A 122 7.31 -10.57 4.15
CA VAL A 122 6.74 -9.26 4.39
C VAL A 122 5.31 -9.39 4.93
N TYR A 123 5.08 -8.81 6.10
CA TYR A 123 3.73 -8.62 6.62
C TYR A 123 3.30 -7.18 6.44
N ILE A 124 2.24 -6.96 5.66
CA ILE A 124 1.56 -5.68 5.49
C ILE A 124 0.35 -5.70 6.41
N ILE A 125 0.36 -4.89 7.48
CA ILE A 125 -0.77 -4.79 8.41
C ILE A 125 -1.46 -3.46 8.16
N ASP A 126 -2.63 -3.52 7.52
CA ASP A 126 -3.43 -2.33 7.24
C ASP A 126 -4.33 -1.99 8.42
N GLU A 127 -4.60 -0.70 8.61
CA GLU A 127 -5.34 -0.11 9.73
C GLU A 127 -4.84 -0.64 11.11
N VAL A 128 -3.52 -0.66 11.28
CA VAL A 128 -2.86 -1.26 12.45
C VAL A 128 -3.34 -0.71 13.79
N HIS A 129 -3.89 0.53 13.84
CA HIS A 129 -4.48 1.12 15.03
C HIS A 129 -5.70 0.33 15.57
N MET A 130 -6.32 -0.51 14.74
CA MET A 130 -7.44 -1.36 15.15
C MET A 130 -7.01 -2.59 15.98
N LEU A 131 -5.71 -2.88 16.09
CA LEU A 131 -5.21 -3.99 16.90
C LEU A 131 -5.54 -3.75 18.40
N SER A 132 -5.92 -4.82 19.09
CA SER A 132 -6.09 -4.78 20.53
C SER A 132 -4.78 -4.53 21.26
N THR A 133 -4.83 -3.98 22.47
CA THR A 133 -3.64 -3.76 23.30
C THR A 133 -2.81 -5.05 23.52
N PRO A 134 -3.41 -6.23 23.78
CA PRO A 134 -2.63 -7.48 23.84
C PRO A 134 -1.98 -7.86 22.50
N ALA A 135 -2.61 -7.55 21.36
CA ALA A 135 -2.05 -7.78 20.03
C ALA A 135 -0.83 -6.88 19.78
N PHE A 136 -0.91 -5.59 20.12
CA PHE A 136 0.26 -4.70 20.09
C PHE A 136 1.42 -5.20 20.93
N ASN A 137 1.16 -5.68 22.15
CA ASN A 137 2.21 -6.23 23.02
C ASN A 137 2.86 -7.50 22.43
N ALA A 138 2.10 -8.30 21.69
CA ALA A 138 2.64 -9.44 20.97
C ALA A 138 3.49 -9.01 19.77
N LEU A 139 3.06 -7.98 19.01
CA LEU A 139 3.77 -7.41 17.87
C LEU A 139 5.09 -6.75 18.31
N LEU A 140 5.11 -6.04 19.43
CA LEU A 140 6.31 -5.39 19.96
C LEU A 140 7.46 -6.37 20.16
N LYS A 141 7.19 -7.60 20.62
CA LYS A 141 8.23 -8.62 20.84
C LYS A 141 8.97 -9.00 19.56
N ILE A 142 8.28 -8.95 18.39
CA ILE A 142 8.92 -9.24 17.12
C ILE A 142 9.63 -8.00 16.57
N LEU A 143 9.06 -6.81 16.81
CA LEU A 143 9.67 -5.55 16.38
C LEU A 143 10.96 -5.23 17.16
N GLU A 144 11.13 -5.75 18.37
CA GLU A 144 12.35 -5.59 19.19
C GLU A 144 13.49 -6.48 18.71
N GLU A 145 13.20 -7.72 18.36
CA GLU A 145 14.18 -8.71 17.89
C GLU A 145 13.69 -9.39 16.61
N PRO A 146 13.63 -8.64 15.49
CA PRO A 146 13.13 -9.18 14.23
C PRO A 146 14.13 -10.13 13.59
N PRO A 147 13.69 -11.28 13.04
CA PRO A 147 14.52 -12.10 12.18
C PRO A 147 15.02 -11.30 10.97
N GLU A 148 16.24 -11.55 10.51
CA GLU A 148 16.84 -10.80 9.40
C GLU A 148 16.02 -10.85 8.10
N HIS A 149 15.29 -11.93 7.88
CA HIS A 149 14.46 -12.14 6.69
C HIS A 149 13.08 -11.47 6.77
N LEU A 150 12.73 -10.85 7.90
CA LEU A 150 11.40 -10.33 8.14
C LEU A 150 11.32 -8.81 7.95
N VAL A 151 10.25 -8.35 7.29
CA VAL A 151 9.93 -6.93 7.14
C VAL A 151 8.47 -6.70 7.48
N PHE A 152 8.20 -5.75 8.36
CA PHE A 152 6.86 -5.25 8.65
C PHE A 152 6.59 -3.94 7.90
N ILE A 153 5.40 -3.82 7.32
CA ILE A 153 4.87 -2.57 6.78
C ILE A 153 3.52 -2.34 7.44
N LEU A 154 3.50 -1.45 8.42
CA LEU A 154 2.30 -1.06 9.16
C LEU A 154 1.68 0.14 8.47
N ALA A 155 0.37 0.12 8.22
CA ALA A 155 -0.36 1.24 7.68
C ALA A 155 -1.45 1.70 8.65
N THR A 156 -1.63 3.01 8.79
CA THR A 156 -2.64 3.59 9.68
C THR A 156 -3.19 4.92 9.15
N THR A 157 -4.44 5.17 9.43
CA THR A 157 -5.06 6.48 9.30
C THR A 157 -5.01 7.29 10.60
N GLU A 158 -4.75 6.64 11.74
CA GLU A 158 -4.79 7.23 13.08
C GLU A 158 -3.44 7.02 13.79
N LEU A 159 -2.51 7.96 13.60
CA LEU A 159 -1.18 7.87 14.20
C LEU A 159 -1.21 7.96 15.73
N ASP A 160 -2.07 8.83 16.27
CA ASP A 160 -2.15 9.11 17.70
C ASP A 160 -2.72 7.92 18.51
N ALA A 161 -3.41 6.99 17.84
CA ALA A 161 -3.91 5.77 18.46
C ALA A 161 -2.81 4.71 18.66
N LEU A 162 -1.61 4.90 18.06
CA LEU A 162 -0.53 3.92 18.15
C LEU A 162 0.31 4.11 19.43
N PRO A 163 0.71 3.02 20.10
CA PRO A 163 1.64 3.08 21.21
C PRO A 163 2.99 3.70 20.80
N LYS A 164 3.53 4.60 21.62
CA LYS A 164 4.84 5.24 21.39
C LYS A 164 5.98 4.21 21.23
N THR A 165 5.84 3.06 21.86
CA THR A 165 6.78 1.93 21.76
C THR A 165 6.83 1.32 20.37
N VAL A 166 5.72 1.32 19.61
CA VAL A 166 5.68 0.91 18.20
C VAL A 166 6.30 2.00 17.33
N LEU A 167 5.91 3.27 17.56
CA LEU A 167 6.42 4.42 16.80
C LEU A 167 7.95 4.52 16.83
N SER A 168 8.57 4.23 17.97
CA SER A 168 10.04 4.33 18.15
C SER A 168 10.83 3.24 17.42
N ARG A 169 10.17 2.18 16.92
CA ARG A 169 10.80 1.02 16.27
C ARG A 169 10.56 0.95 14.78
N CYS A 170 9.74 1.88 14.25
CA CYS A 170 9.38 1.90 12.84
C CYS A 170 9.98 3.13 12.13
N LEU A 171 10.37 2.94 10.88
CA LEU A 171 10.66 4.06 9.97
C LEU A 171 9.34 4.66 9.51
N ARG A 172 9.07 5.89 9.94
CA ARG A 172 7.80 6.58 9.68
C ARG A 172 7.82 7.29 8.34
N PHE A 173 6.70 7.17 7.60
CA PHE A 173 6.43 7.83 6.33
C PHE A 173 5.04 8.47 6.37
N ASP A 174 4.98 9.78 6.22
CA ASP A 174 3.74 10.56 6.30
C ASP A 174 3.19 10.81 4.90
N PHE A 175 2.13 10.09 4.55
CA PHE A 175 1.39 10.26 3.30
C PHE A 175 0.53 11.53 3.37
N LYS A 176 0.57 12.31 2.31
CA LYS A 176 -0.20 13.55 2.20
C LYS A 176 -1.44 13.35 1.34
N PHE A 177 -2.43 14.21 1.53
CA PHE A 177 -3.54 14.35 0.59
C PHE A 177 -3.01 14.63 -0.81
N ILE A 178 -3.67 14.06 -1.80
CA ILE A 178 -3.34 14.30 -3.21
C ILE A 178 -3.98 15.62 -3.61
N ASP A 179 -3.22 16.46 -4.30
CA ASP A 179 -3.70 17.75 -4.79
C ASP A 179 -4.84 17.55 -5.78
N ARG A 180 -5.85 18.46 -5.73
CA ARG A 180 -7.01 18.42 -6.60
C ARG A 180 -6.63 18.28 -8.09
N ARG A 181 -5.64 19.03 -8.53
CA ARG A 181 -5.16 18.98 -9.91
C ARG A 181 -4.63 17.60 -10.30
N GLU A 182 -3.85 16.98 -9.43
CA GLU A 182 -3.30 15.63 -9.68
C GLU A 182 -4.38 14.54 -9.64
N VAL A 183 -5.41 14.72 -8.81
CA VAL A 183 -6.59 13.83 -8.82
C VAL A 183 -7.29 13.93 -10.17
N VAL A 184 -7.48 15.16 -10.71
CA VAL A 184 -8.08 15.38 -12.03
C VAL A 184 -7.22 14.77 -13.15
N GLU A 185 -5.90 15.01 -13.15
CA GLU A 185 -4.97 14.44 -14.14
C GLU A 185 -5.06 12.91 -14.15
N ARG A 186 -5.10 12.27 -12.96
CA ARG A 186 -5.24 10.82 -12.87
C ARG A 186 -6.59 10.31 -13.37
N MET A 187 -7.69 11.00 -13.07
CA MET A 187 -9.01 10.65 -13.59
C MET A 187 -9.06 10.76 -15.13
N GLN A 188 -8.42 11.78 -15.71
CA GLN A 188 -8.31 11.93 -17.16
C GLN A 188 -7.52 10.78 -17.81
N GLU A 189 -6.43 10.30 -17.15
CA GLU A 189 -5.69 9.12 -17.61
C GLU A 189 -6.59 7.87 -17.62
N VAL A 190 -7.36 7.67 -16.55
CA VAL A 190 -8.30 6.55 -16.44
C VAL A 190 -9.37 6.61 -17.51
N LEU A 191 -9.97 7.77 -17.76
CA LEU A 191 -10.97 7.97 -18.80
C LEU A 191 -10.39 7.66 -20.18
N ARG A 192 -9.20 8.19 -20.50
CA ARG A 192 -8.52 7.88 -21.78
C ARG A 192 -8.29 6.38 -21.96
N ALA A 193 -7.92 5.67 -20.89
CA ALA A 193 -7.67 4.24 -20.94
C ALA A 193 -8.96 3.39 -21.06
N THR A 194 -10.09 3.91 -20.57
CA THR A 194 -11.39 3.22 -20.59
C THR A 194 -12.30 3.65 -21.76
N GLY A 195 -11.90 4.69 -22.52
CA GLY A 195 -12.71 5.26 -23.61
C GLY A 195 -13.88 6.10 -23.11
N GLY A 196 -13.85 6.56 -21.85
CA GLY A 196 -14.83 7.47 -21.28
C GLY A 196 -14.49 8.93 -21.55
N GLU A 197 -15.48 9.80 -21.45
CA GLU A 197 -15.34 11.26 -21.57
C GLU A 197 -15.95 11.96 -20.34
N ALA A 198 -15.33 13.06 -19.90
CA ALA A 198 -15.86 13.93 -18.86
C ALA A 198 -15.49 15.38 -19.14
N GLU A 199 -16.34 16.30 -18.73
CA GLU A 199 -16.00 17.71 -18.70
C GLU A 199 -14.99 18.01 -17.59
N GLU A 200 -14.09 18.95 -17.82
CA GLU A 200 -13.02 19.26 -16.87
C GLU A 200 -13.61 19.77 -15.54
N ASP A 201 -14.65 20.59 -15.59
CA ASP A 201 -15.32 21.12 -14.40
C ASP A 201 -15.94 19.99 -13.57
N ALA A 202 -16.55 18.98 -14.19
CA ALA A 202 -17.09 17.82 -13.49
C ALA A 202 -15.98 17.00 -12.80
N LEU A 203 -14.81 16.90 -13.40
CA LEU A 203 -13.66 16.24 -12.76
C LEU A 203 -13.15 17.02 -11.55
N TYR A 204 -13.16 18.36 -11.61
CA TYR A 204 -12.80 19.19 -10.46
C TYR A 204 -13.81 19.06 -9.32
N GLU A 205 -15.09 18.93 -9.58
CA GLU A 205 -16.13 18.66 -8.57
C GLU A 205 -15.92 17.30 -7.90
N ILE A 206 -15.61 16.26 -8.69
CA ILE A 206 -15.27 14.93 -8.14
C ILE A 206 -14.01 15.00 -7.27
N ALA A 207 -12.98 15.72 -7.73
CA ALA A 207 -11.74 15.88 -6.98
C ALA A 207 -11.95 16.61 -5.66
N GLU A 208 -12.84 17.62 -5.63
CA GLU A 208 -13.23 18.31 -4.40
C GLU A 208 -13.98 17.38 -3.46
N ALA A 209 -15.00 16.69 -3.95
CA ALA A 209 -15.80 15.75 -3.17
C ALA A 209 -15.00 14.58 -2.59
N SER A 210 -13.86 14.23 -3.20
CA SER A 210 -12.97 13.15 -2.75
C SER A 210 -11.96 13.60 -1.69
N GLU A 211 -11.85 14.91 -1.40
CA GLU A 211 -10.93 15.47 -0.39
C GLU A 211 -9.48 14.96 -0.52
N GLY A 212 -9.01 14.74 -1.75
CA GLY A 212 -7.65 14.24 -2.03
C GLY A 212 -7.45 12.73 -1.81
N ALA A 213 -8.53 11.96 -1.70
CA ALA A 213 -8.51 10.51 -1.63
C ALA A 213 -8.73 9.89 -3.03
N MET A 214 -7.68 9.47 -3.70
CA MET A 214 -7.74 8.90 -5.06
C MET A 214 -8.72 7.73 -5.19
N ARG A 215 -8.82 6.87 -4.18
CA ARG A 215 -9.76 5.75 -4.19
C ARG A 215 -11.20 6.21 -4.26
N ASP A 216 -11.53 7.27 -3.52
CA ASP A 216 -12.89 7.79 -3.47
C ASP A 216 -13.20 8.58 -4.75
N ALA A 217 -12.24 9.33 -5.29
CA ALA A 217 -12.35 9.99 -6.59
C ALA A 217 -12.66 9.00 -7.72
N LEU A 218 -11.90 7.90 -7.83
CA LEU A 218 -12.15 6.88 -8.84
C LEU A 218 -13.46 6.12 -8.62
N THR A 219 -13.90 5.98 -7.37
CA THR A 219 -15.22 5.37 -7.06
C THR A 219 -16.37 6.28 -7.46
N ILE A 220 -16.24 7.60 -7.24
CA ILE A 220 -17.24 8.59 -7.68
C ILE A 220 -17.27 8.63 -9.22
N LEU A 221 -16.12 8.76 -9.87
CA LEU A 221 -15.99 8.74 -11.31
C LEU A 221 -16.67 7.51 -11.93
N GLU A 222 -16.42 6.33 -11.39
CA GLU A 222 -17.03 5.08 -11.84
C GLU A 222 -18.55 5.11 -11.76
N LYS A 223 -19.10 5.64 -10.68
CA LYS A 223 -20.56 5.81 -10.54
C LYS A 223 -21.11 6.78 -11.57
N CYS A 224 -20.45 7.93 -11.80
CA CYS A 224 -20.85 8.89 -12.81
C CYS A 224 -20.84 8.27 -14.21
N CYS A 225 -19.78 7.55 -14.57
CA CYS A 225 -19.70 6.84 -15.86
C CYS A 225 -20.76 5.73 -16.02
N ALA A 226 -21.28 5.15 -14.92
CA ALA A 226 -22.32 4.13 -14.99
C ALA A 226 -23.70 4.70 -15.45
N PHE A 227 -23.91 6.01 -15.33
CA PHE A 227 -25.12 6.69 -15.79
C PHE A 227 -25.05 7.19 -17.23
N GLY A 228 -23.87 7.19 -17.87
CA GLY A 228 -23.66 7.60 -19.26
C GLY A 228 -22.20 7.51 -19.66
N VAL A 229 -21.93 7.59 -20.95
CA VAL A 229 -20.56 7.58 -21.49
C VAL A 229 -19.84 8.90 -21.19
N ARG A 230 -20.57 9.96 -20.91
CA ARG A 230 -20.09 11.30 -20.60
C ARG A 230 -20.54 11.75 -19.21
N VAL A 231 -19.61 12.34 -18.49
CA VAL A 231 -19.85 12.97 -17.16
C VAL A 231 -19.86 14.48 -17.37
N ASP A 232 -21.01 15.10 -17.13
CA ASP A 232 -21.24 16.54 -17.27
C ASP A 232 -21.21 17.23 -15.89
#